data_e5b27cbe0b277a7d5be99b46e524b0c7
#
_entry.id   e5b27cbe0b277a7d5be99b46e524b0c7
#
_cell.length_a   1.000
_cell.length_b   1.000
_cell.length_c   1.000
_cell.angle_alpha   90.00
_cell.angle_beta   90.00
_cell.angle_gamma   90.00
#
_symmetry.space_group_name_H-M   'P 1'
#
loop_
_entity.id
_entity.type
_entity.pdbx_description
1 polymer ?
#
loop_
_entity_poly.entity_id
_entity_poly.type
_entity_poly.pdbx_seq_one_letter_code
_entity_poly.pdbx_strand_id
1 'polypeptide(L)'
;FNTGRGHVGGTPVAPILKLTGNQETFDMLSHDIDFCAGSVLTGAETKAEAAERLWGLIQRICNGEEVHAERVGHRQGTLFFNYQDPRRVVPCRY
;
A
#
# COMPACT_ATOMS: atom_id res chain seq x y z
N PHE A 1 -1.82 -4.61 3.35
CA PHE A 1 -2.84 -4.41 4.38
C PHE A 1 -2.19 -4.30 5.76
N ASN A 2 -2.60 -3.36 6.56
CA ASN A 2 -2.05 -3.13 7.90
C ASN A 2 -3.19 -2.89 8.91
N THR A 3 -3.04 -3.40 10.12
CA THR A 3 -3.98 -3.21 11.22
C THR A 3 -3.39 -2.38 12.37
N GLY A 4 -2.10 -2.05 12.30
CA GLY A 4 -1.37 -1.24 13.27
C GLY A 4 -1.09 0.17 12.75
N ARG A 5 0.17 0.61 12.90
CA ARG A 5 0.61 1.99 12.62
C ARG A 5 0.74 2.36 11.14
N GLY A 6 0.58 1.40 10.23
CA GLY A 6 0.72 1.64 8.79
C GLY A 6 2.18 1.61 8.30
N HIS A 7 2.33 1.68 6.99
CA HIS A 7 3.62 1.81 6.31
C HIS A 7 3.44 2.72 5.09
N VAL A 8 4.30 3.70 4.95
CA VAL A 8 4.16 4.77 3.94
C VAL A 8 4.98 4.54 2.67
N GLY A 9 5.79 3.49 2.61
CA GLY A 9 6.67 3.21 1.46
C GLY A 9 5.94 3.03 0.13
N GLY A 10 6.65 3.33 -0.94
CA GLY A 10 6.23 3.10 -2.32
C GLY A 10 7.34 2.44 -3.13
N THR A 11 7.10 2.15 -4.40
CA THR A 11 8.10 1.62 -5.34
C THR A 11 8.03 2.35 -6.67
N PRO A 12 9.16 2.49 -7.38
CA PRO A 12 9.19 3.14 -8.69
C PRO A 12 8.63 2.28 -9.84
N VAL A 13 8.38 0.98 -9.60
CA VAL A 13 8.05 0.02 -10.67
C VAL A 13 6.59 -0.39 -10.74
N ALA A 14 5.83 -0.17 -9.64
CA ALA A 14 4.41 -0.51 -9.60
C ALA A 14 3.69 0.30 -8.52
N PRO A 15 2.40 0.63 -8.68
CA PRO A 15 1.63 1.26 -7.63
C PRO A 15 1.50 0.34 -6.43
N ILE A 16 1.70 0.87 -5.22
CA ILE A 16 1.44 0.17 -3.97
C ILE A 16 0.21 0.79 -3.31
N LEU A 17 -0.90 0.07 -3.38
CA LEU A 17 -2.12 0.41 -2.69
C LEU A 17 -2.00 0.06 -1.20
N LYS A 18 -2.11 1.07 -0.34
CA LYS A 18 -2.02 0.91 1.11
C LYS A 18 -3.39 0.88 1.74
N LEU A 19 -3.64 -0.18 2.52
CA LEU A 19 -4.90 -0.41 3.21
C LEU A 19 -4.68 -0.53 4.70
N THR A 20 -5.58 0.05 5.50
CA THR A 20 -5.62 -0.16 6.94
C THR A 20 -6.99 -0.62 7.41
N GLY A 21 -7.02 -1.41 8.49
CA GLY A 21 -8.24 -1.73 9.24
C GLY A 21 -8.43 -0.85 10.47
N ASN A 22 -7.51 0.07 10.74
CA ASN A 22 -7.55 0.95 11.90
C ASN A 22 -7.93 2.38 11.48
N GLN A 23 -9.07 2.87 11.97
CA GLN A 23 -9.57 4.21 11.65
C GLN A 23 -8.64 5.31 12.16
N GLU A 24 -8.13 5.18 13.38
CA GLU A 24 -7.22 6.16 13.97
C GLU A 24 -5.93 6.30 13.14
N THR A 25 -5.38 5.18 12.67
CA THR A 25 -4.22 5.18 11.78
C THR A 25 -4.54 5.85 10.45
N PHE A 26 -5.73 5.62 9.89
CA PHE A 26 -6.16 6.26 8.65
C PHE A 26 -6.28 7.78 8.82
N ASP A 27 -6.86 8.23 9.91
CA ASP A 27 -7.05 9.67 10.18
C ASP A 27 -5.70 10.39 10.35
N MET A 28 -4.72 9.75 11.00
CA MET A 28 -3.37 10.29 11.16
C MET A 28 -2.55 10.28 9.86
N LEU A 29 -2.73 9.28 9.00
CA LEU A 29 -1.96 9.04 7.79
C LEU A 29 -2.81 9.12 6.51
N SER A 30 -3.82 9.97 6.51
CA SER A 30 -4.78 10.11 5.41
C SER A 30 -4.15 10.51 4.07
N HIS A 31 -2.96 11.12 4.08
CA HIS A 31 -2.21 11.46 2.88
C HIS A 31 -1.32 10.32 2.35
N ASP A 32 -1.13 9.27 3.14
CA ASP A 32 -0.24 8.15 2.82
C ASP A 32 -1.00 6.83 2.60
N ILE A 33 -2.18 6.68 3.21
CA ILE A 33 -2.99 5.46 3.14
C ILE A 33 -4.16 5.68 2.18
N ASP A 34 -4.32 4.77 1.23
CA ASP A 34 -5.30 4.91 0.14
C ASP A 34 -6.69 4.41 0.51
N PHE A 35 -6.81 3.46 1.46
CA PHE A 35 -8.08 2.82 1.79
C PHE A 35 -8.17 2.44 3.26
N CYS A 36 -9.33 2.73 3.89
CA CYS A 36 -9.67 2.28 5.24
C CYS A 36 -10.81 1.27 5.22
N ALA A 37 -10.60 0.14 5.89
CA ALA A 37 -11.61 -0.89 6.15
C ALA A 37 -12.13 -0.86 7.61
N GLY A 38 -11.81 0.18 8.38
CA GLY A 38 -12.19 0.32 9.79
C GLY A 38 -13.70 0.36 10.01
N SER A 39 -14.45 0.88 9.05
CA SER A 39 -15.92 0.90 9.05
C SER A 39 -16.57 -0.49 9.18
N VAL A 40 -15.91 -1.53 8.70
CA VAL A 40 -16.37 -2.92 8.85
C VAL A 40 -16.30 -3.37 10.31
N LEU A 41 -15.28 -2.96 11.05
CA LEU A 41 -15.11 -3.29 12.46
C LEU A 41 -16.13 -2.60 13.36
N THR A 42 -16.52 -1.38 13.01
CA THR A 42 -17.53 -0.61 13.73
C THR A 42 -18.97 -1.00 13.37
N GLY A 43 -19.15 -1.84 12.36
CA GLY A 43 -20.46 -2.24 11.84
C GLY A 43 -21.16 -1.18 10.98
N ALA A 44 -20.48 -0.08 10.64
CA ALA A 44 -21.02 0.98 9.77
C ALA A 44 -21.11 0.54 8.30
N GLU A 45 -20.34 -0.46 7.91
CA GLU A 45 -20.26 -1.00 6.55
C GLU A 45 -20.14 -2.53 6.61
N THR A 46 -20.77 -3.25 5.69
CA THR A 46 -20.60 -4.70 5.57
C THR A 46 -19.29 -5.04 4.86
N LYS A 47 -18.80 -6.26 5.03
CA LYS A 47 -17.61 -6.76 4.30
C LYS A 47 -17.81 -6.70 2.79
N ALA A 48 -19.02 -6.96 2.30
CA ALA A 48 -19.35 -6.93 0.88
C ALA A 48 -19.25 -5.50 0.32
N GLU A 49 -19.82 -4.53 1.01
CA GLU A 49 -19.75 -3.11 0.62
C GLU A 49 -18.30 -2.59 0.62
N ALA A 50 -17.51 -2.94 1.66
CA ALA A 50 -16.10 -2.59 1.70
C ALA A 50 -15.31 -3.24 0.55
N ALA A 51 -15.62 -4.50 0.22
CA ALA A 51 -14.98 -5.20 -0.91
C ALA A 51 -15.30 -4.55 -2.25
N GLU A 52 -16.54 -4.16 -2.49
CA GLU A 52 -16.95 -3.44 -3.71
C GLU A 52 -16.24 -2.08 -3.82
N ARG A 53 -16.16 -1.33 -2.73
CA ARG A 53 -15.46 -0.05 -2.68
C ARG A 53 -13.95 -0.21 -2.96
N LEU A 54 -13.32 -1.23 -2.38
CA LEU A 54 -11.92 -1.57 -2.63
C LEU A 54 -11.70 -2.00 -4.09
N TRP A 55 -12.59 -2.83 -4.62
CA TRP A 55 -12.51 -3.29 -6.01
C TRP A 55 -12.60 -2.12 -7.00
N GLY A 56 -13.52 -1.20 -6.76
CA GLY A 56 -13.62 0.03 -7.55
C GLY A 56 -12.34 0.87 -7.52
N LEU A 57 -11.68 0.96 -6.36
CA LEU A 57 -10.40 1.66 -6.23
C LEU A 57 -9.29 0.95 -7.03
N ILE A 58 -9.20 -0.37 -6.93
CA ILE A 58 -8.22 -1.18 -7.68
C ILE A 58 -8.41 -0.96 -9.19
N GLN A 59 -9.64 -1.00 -9.67
CA GLN A 59 -9.93 -0.76 -11.09
C GLN A 59 -9.48 0.64 -11.56
N ARG A 60 -9.70 1.69 -10.75
CA ARG A 60 -9.23 3.04 -11.08
C ARG A 60 -7.71 3.11 -11.15
N ILE A 61 -7.01 2.50 -10.20
CA ILE A 61 -5.54 2.45 -10.20
C ILE A 61 -5.01 1.68 -11.41
N CYS A 62 -5.62 0.55 -11.77
CA CYS A 62 -5.28 -0.19 -12.99
C CYS A 62 -5.51 0.63 -14.27
N ASN A 63 -6.42 1.59 -14.25
CA ASN A 63 -6.69 2.52 -15.34
C ASN A 63 -5.83 3.81 -15.29
N GLY A 64 -4.82 3.87 -14.41
CA GLY A 64 -3.83 4.95 -14.35
C GLY A 64 -4.06 6.00 -13.27
N GLU A 65 -5.01 5.82 -12.34
CA GLU A 65 -5.12 6.69 -11.16
C GLU A 65 -3.92 6.49 -10.24
N GLU A 66 -3.29 7.58 -9.81
CA GLU A 66 -2.14 7.52 -8.91
C GLU A 66 -2.56 7.18 -7.47
N VAL A 67 -1.81 6.27 -6.83
CA VAL A 67 -1.89 6.03 -5.39
C VAL A 67 -1.23 7.17 -4.61
N HIS A 68 -1.54 7.32 -3.33
CA HIS A 68 -0.99 8.39 -2.49
C HIS A 68 0.55 8.40 -2.47
N ALA A 69 1.20 7.23 -2.42
CA ALA A 69 2.67 7.14 -2.46
C ALA A 69 3.27 7.75 -3.74
N GLU A 70 2.61 7.60 -4.88
CA GLU A 70 3.07 8.17 -6.15
C GLU A 70 2.90 9.70 -6.15
N ARG A 71 1.78 10.21 -5.63
CA ARG A 71 1.49 11.66 -5.53
C ARG A 71 2.50 12.39 -4.66
N VAL A 72 2.93 11.80 -3.54
CA VAL A 72 3.93 12.38 -2.63
C VAL A 72 5.37 12.03 -3.02
N GLY A 73 5.56 11.25 -4.09
CA GLY A 73 6.89 10.90 -4.62
C GLY A 73 7.64 9.85 -3.79
N HIS A 74 6.95 9.05 -2.98
CA HIS A 74 7.54 7.93 -2.26
C HIS A 74 7.83 6.76 -3.21
N ARG A 75 9.00 6.82 -3.85
CA ARG A 75 9.48 5.82 -4.83
C ARG A 75 10.75 5.13 -4.35
N GLN A 76 10.91 4.95 -3.05
CA GLN A 76 12.09 4.34 -2.48
C GLN A 76 11.99 2.81 -2.56
N GLY A 77 12.87 2.21 -3.34
CA GLY A 77 13.08 0.77 -3.38
C GLY A 77 14.37 0.41 -2.64
N THR A 78 14.35 -0.70 -1.90
CA THR A 78 15.56 -1.26 -1.32
C THR A 78 16.09 -2.35 -2.25
N LEU A 79 17.32 -2.17 -2.73
CA LEU A 79 18.02 -3.19 -3.50
C LEU A 79 18.76 -4.10 -2.53
N PHE A 80 18.45 -5.38 -2.57
CA PHE A 80 19.19 -6.41 -1.85
C PHE A 80 20.17 -7.10 -2.79
N PHE A 81 21.40 -7.28 -2.33
CA PHE A 81 22.44 -7.96 -3.06
C PHE A 81 22.82 -9.22 -2.33
N ASN A 82 23.09 -10.29 -3.07
CA ASN A 82 23.64 -11.51 -2.51
C ASN A 82 25.16 -11.37 -2.36
N TYR A 83 25.64 -11.27 -1.12
CA TYR A 83 27.06 -11.13 -0.78
C TYR A 83 27.79 -12.48 -0.59
N GLN A 84 27.17 -13.58 -0.95
CA GLN A 84 27.82 -14.92 -0.82
C GLN A 84 29.03 -15.08 -1.72
N ASP A 85 29.10 -14.33 -2.83
CA ASP A 85 30.33 -14.21 -3.64
C ASP A 85 30.73 -12.73 -3.68
N PRO A 86 31.83 -12.36 -2.98
CA PRO A 86 32.30 -10.97 -2.98
C PRO A 86 32.73 -10.45 -4.36
N ARG A 87 32.90 -11.32 -5.34
CA ARG A 87 33.21 -10.99 -6.74
C ARG A 87 31.98 -10.80 -7.60
N ARG A 88 30.80 -11.13 -7.07
CA ARG A 88 29.55 -11.13 -7.82
C ARG A 88 28.43 -10.52 -6.97
N VAL A 89 28.16 -9.26 -7.20
CA VAL A 89 26.95 -8.61 -6.67
C VAL A 89 25.80 -9.02 -7.61
N VAL A 90 24.96 -9.96 -7.18
CA VAL A 90 23.80 -10.41 -7.95
C VAL A 90 22.54 -9.92 -7.23
N PRO A 91 21.59 -9.29 -7.92
CA PRO A 91 20.30 -8.97 -7.32
C PRO A 91 19.65 -10.24 -6.75
N CYS A 92 19.07 -10.15 -5.56
CA CYS A 92 18.28 -11.24 -5.01
C CYS A 92 17.16 -11.60 -6.01
N ARG A 93 17.10 -12.84 -6.43
CA ARG A 93 15.96 -13.38 -7.14
C ARG A 93 14.95 -13.84 -6.09
N TYR A 94 13.76 -13.30 -6.14
CA TYR A 94 12.62 -13.79 -5.38
C TYR A 94 12.03 -15.03 -6.05
#